data_a51d14d7baa4ea839f672637853c3918
#
_entry.id   a51d14d7baa4ea839f672637853c3918
#
_cell.length_a   1.000
_cell.length_b   1.000
_cell.length_c   1.000
_cell.angle_alpha   90.00
_cell.angle_beta   90.00
_cell.angle_gamma   90.00
#
_symmetry.space_group_name_H-M   'P 1'
#
loop_
_entity.id
_entity.type
_entity.pdbx_description
1 polymer ?
#
loop_
_entity_poly.entity_id
_entity_poly.type
_entity_poly.pdbx_seq_one_letter_code
_entity_poly.pdbx_strand_id
1 'polypeptide(L)'
;MKHTRVLLTGQILILAAAFFAAGSATAQEVQHLTVTRPGGFPGLPVMGDIQRTTNGVAVTWDGPSGYYQLYQKLGLTDKTWQKVGRPSLTRKATITSLQSNAFLKVQGPSPRYAGVATCAECHEDIHAKESYTRHAGAFSDALFVAKGGQTNAACLPCHTVGYGLPTGFVSKNDPNTNPRLAGVQCESCHGPAAAHAANEMDFTVRPRVELAGQVCGGCHTGAHHPTYDEWKTTGHFTVTEDMNPADRVNRCGRCHSGSSRLALINGENPAVAVTNDANVGITCVVCHDPHQNHVWTNVMTGLVYTNQLRQALSSTNDFFLSTSDNFTNKYNPNINLCAQCHNHRGASWTSTSRPPHHSPQYNMLLGTVGVLPDGVSGGPTAHAGTYFLEDDAGQLYLATNQCVTCHMQKAEYQPGPPEVAAATGHKFEVDTYGACAGCHGRGANAEGLTTLVRSIVSSQIQQVKASLDDWALNKAPDVLRTNYGELAWEYSVPGDLSVGTNSPPADRQSLIATNIMKARFNLYLVHYDGSHGVHNGPYALTLLDAARNWVQQELSK
;
A
#
# COMPACT_ATOMS: atom_id res chain seq x y z
N MET A 1 -25.61 -11.65 -25.35
CA MET A 1 -24.71 -12.33 -26.29
C MET A 1 -24.20 -13.60 -25.64
N LYS A 2 -24.32 -14.75 -26.32
CA LYS A 2 -24.10 -16.07 -25.73
C LYS A 2 -22.60 -16.33 -25.52
N HIS A 3 -22.21 -16.61 -24.28
CA HIS A 3 -20.86 -17.06 -23.96
C HIS A 3 -20.76 -18.55 -24.27
N THR A 4 -19.96 -18.90 -25.28
CA THR A 4 -19.62 -20.31 -25.57
C THR A 4 -18.40 -20.68 -24.73
N ARG A 5 -18.60 -21.50 -23.70
CA ARG A 5 -17.51 -22.17 -22.97
C ARG A 5 -17.04 -23.36 -23.80
N VAL A 6 -15.78 -23.34 -24.21
CA VAL A 6 -15.11 -24.52 -24.76
C VAL A 6 -14.19 -25.07 -23.66
N LEU A 7 -14.58 -26.19 -23.10
CA LEU A 7 -13.75 -27.01 -22.23
C LEU A 7 -12.96 -27.98 -23.11
N LEU A 8 -11.66 -27.82 -23.19
CA LEU A 8 -10.74 -28.78 -23.78
C LEU A 8 -9.75 -29.26 -22.73
N THR A 9 -9.72 -30.55 -22.54
CA THR A 9 -8.86 -31.32 -21.64
C THR A 9 -7.38 -31.09 -21.98
N GLY A 10 -6.58 -30.62 -21.02
CA GLY A 10 -5.13 -30.77 -21.00
C GLY A 10 -4.28 -29.61 -21.49
N GLN A 11 -4.80 -28.58 -22.15
CA GLN A 11 -4.04 -27.38 -22.52
C GLN A 11 -4.97 -26.16 -22.53
N ILE A 12 -4.83 -25.26 -21.57
CA ILE A 12 -5.56 -23.97 -21.61
C ILE A 12 -4.78 -23.04 -22.52
N LEU A 13 -5.36 -22.77 -23.68
CA LEU A 13 -4.89 -21.77 -24.64
C LEU A 13 -5.46 -20.44 -24.23
N ILE A 14 -4.65 -19.51 -23.71
CA ILE A 14 -5.06 -18.11 -23.54
C ILE A 14 -4.54 -17.35 -24.76
N LEU A 15 -5.46 -16.92 -25.60
CA LEU A 15 -5.16 -16.11 -26.77
C LEU A 15 -5.20 -14.63 -26.36
N ALA A 16 -4.06 -13.94 -26.43
CA ALA A 16 -4.02 -12.50 -26.46
C ALA A 16 -3.89 -12.06 -27.93
N ALA A 17 -4.81 -11.26 -28.41
CA ALA A 17 -4.76 -10.67 -29.75
C ALA A 17 -4.26 -9.24 -29.64
N ALA A 18 -3.10 -8.93 -30.23
CA ALA A 18 -2.61 -7.57 -30.36
C ALA A 18 -2.99 -7.04 -31.76
N PHE A 19 -3.95 -6.11 -31.84
CA PHE A 19 -4.28 -5.39 -33.06
C PHE A 19 -3.52 -4.07 -33.08
N PHE A 20 -2.64 -3.89 -34.07
CA PHE A 20 -1.96 -2.62 -34.31
C PHE A 20 -2.38 -2.09 -35.68
N ALA A 21 -3.18 -1.03 -35.69
CA ALA A 21 -3.44 -0.28 -36.93
C ALA A 21 -2.25 0.65 -37.24
N ALA A 22 -1.75 0.61 -38.46
CA ALA A 22 -0.77 1.56 -38.96
C ALA A 22 -1.46 2.90 -39.23
N GLY A 23 -1.28 3.88 -38.34
CA GLY A 23 -1.81 5.24 -38.52
C GLY A 23 -1.64 6.07 -37.26
N SER A 24 -0.88 7.16 -37.38
CA SER A 24 -0.69 8.34 -36.51
C SER A 24 -0.92 8.18 -34.98
N ALA A 25 0.10 8.58 -34.26
CA ALA A 25 0.25 8.56 -32.81
C ALA A 25 -0.90 9.24 -32.03
N THR A 26 -1.83 8.43 -31.57
CA THR A 26 -2.59 8.69 -30.35
C THR A 26 -2.50 7.40 -29.54
N ALA A 27 -2.20 7.53 -28.25
CA ALA A 27 -2.09 6.39 -27.34
C ALA A 27 -3.39 5.59 -27.37
N GLN A 28 -3.39 4.44 -28.04
CA GLN A 28 -4.51 3.52 -28.09
C GLN A 28 -4.39 2.60 -26.88
N GLU A 29 -5.41 2.62 -26.06
CA GLU A 29 -5.62 1.81 -24.88
C GLU A 29 -5.43 0.32 -25.22
N VAL A 30 -4.41 -0.28 -24.61
CA VAL A 30 -4.21 -1.74 -24.70
C VAL A 30 -5.26 -2.37 -23.79
N GLN A 31 -6.25 -3.01 -24.37
CA GLN A 31 -7.21 -3.78 -23.56
C GLN A 31 -6.52 -4.97 -22.92
N HIS A 32 -6.34 -4.89 -21.61
CA HIS A 32 -5.80 -5.97 -20.79
C HIS A 32 -6.84 -7.06 -20.60
N LEU A 33 -6.62 -8.23 -21.19
CA LEU A 33 -7.38 -9.42 -20.84
C LEU A 33 -6.63 -10.16 -19.73
N THR A 34 -6.81 -9.73 -18.50
CA THR A 34 -6.26 -10.44 -17.34
C THR A 34 -7.24 -11.54 -16.95
N VAL A 35 -6.90 -12.79 -17.22
CA VAL A 35 -7.63 -13.94 -16.66
C VAL A 35 -7.01 -14.24 -15.30
N THR A 36 -7.47 -13.53 -14.27
CA THR A 36 -7.16 -13.89 -12.88
C THR A 36 -7.98 -15.11 -12.49
N ARG A 37 -7.30 -16.19 -12.10
CA ARG A 37 -7.95 -17.25 -11.35
C ARG A 37 -7.87 -16.90 -9.86
N PRO A 38 -8.95 -17.10 -9.08
CA PRO A 38 -8.86 -17.09 -7.64
C PRO A 38 -7.82 -18.13 -7.18
N GLY A 39 -7.04 -17.82 -6.15
CA GLY A 39 -6.13 -18.80 -5.55
C GLY A 39 -4.64 -18.54 -5.73
N GLY A 40 -4.18 -17.32 -5.54
CA GLY A 40 -2.74 -17.01 -5.49
C GLY A 40 -2.05 -17.06 -6.86
N PHE A 41 -0.84 -17.60 -6.90
CA PHE A 41 -0.09 -17.73 -8.15
C PHE A 41 -0.80 -18.61 -9.16
N PRO A 42 -0.82 -18.20 -10.45
CA PRO A 42 -1.36 -19.06 -11.48
C PRO A 42 -0.55 -20.37 -11.54
N GLY A 43 -1.23 -21.50 -11.31
CA GLY A 43 -0.65 -22.84 -11.47
C GLY A 43 -0.37 -23.21 -12.92
N LEU A 44 -0.82 -22.42 -13.89
CA LEU A 44 -0.58 -22.57 -15.33
C LEU A 44 0.01 -21.27 -15.88
N PRO A 45 0.81 -21.33 -16.97
CA PRO A 45 1.30 -20.15 -17.64
C PRO A 45 0.16 -19.24 -18.10
N VAL A 46 0.19 -17.98 -17.69
CA VAL A 46 -0.79 -16.94 -18.03
C VAL A 46 -0.07 -15.75 -18.63
N MET A 47 -0.50 -15.31 -19.81
CA MET A 47 0.00 -14.09 -20.41
C MET A 47 -0.39 -12.90 -19.53
N GLY A 48 0.57 -12.04 -19.24
CA GLY A 48 0.41 -10.75 -18.57
C GLY A 48 0.35 -9.59 -19.58
N ASP A 49 1.08 -8.54 -19.27
CA ASP A 49 1.08 -7.30 -20.06
C ASP A 49 1.77 -7.45 -21.41
N ILE A 50 1.22 -6.77 -22.40
CA ILE A 50 1.81 -6.58 -23.72
C ILE A 50 1.96 -5.08 -23.95
N GLN A 51 3.21 -4.61 -24.03
CA GLN A 51 3.53 -3.19 -24.17
C GLN A 51 4.36 -2.93 -25.41
N ARG A 52 4.05 -1.85 -26.14
CA ARG A 52 4.90 -1.36 -27.22
C ARG A 52 6.14 -0.68 -26.64
N THR A 53 7.30 -1.02 -27.18
CA THR A 53 8.59 -0.40 -26.83
C THR A 53 9.24 0.17 -28.08
N THR A 54 10.28 0.98 -27.91
CA THR A 54 11.08 1.51 -29.05
C THR A 54 11.67 0.42 -29.92
N ASN A 55 11.93 -0.76 -29.36
CA ASN A 55 12.61 -1.87 -30.02
C ASN A 55 11.70 -3.06 -30.36
N GLY A 56 10.35 -2.90 -30.23
CA GLY A 56 9.42 -3.99 -30.50
C GLY A 56 8.26 -4.05 -29.52
N VAL A 57 7.86 -5.25 -29.12
CA VAL A 57 6.77 -5.50 -28.16
C VAL A 57 7.33 -6.26 -26.97
N ALA A 58 7.21 -5.67 -25.79
CA ALA A 58 7.48 -6.35 -24.52
C ALA A 58 6.27 -7.16 -24.11
N VAL A 59 6.50 -8.40 -23.71
CA VAL A 59 5.47 -9.36 -23.28
C VAL A 59 5.88 -9.91 -21.94
N THR A 60 4.97 -9.94 -21.00
CA THR A 60 5.15 -10.59 -19.69
C THR A 60 4.21 -11.79 -19.54
N TRP A 61 4.51 -12.66 -18.63
CA TRP A 61 3.65 -13.79 -18.24
C TRP A 61 3.94 -14.23 -16.82
N ASP A 62 3.05 -15.05 -16.30
CA ASP A 62 3.20 -15.66 -15.00
C ASP A 62 2.94 -17.19 -15.06
N GLY A 63 3.30 -17.91 -14.00
CA GLY A 63 3.11 -19.35 -13.92
C GLY A 63 4.14 -20.05 -13.01
N PRO A 64 4.13 -21.41 -12.99
CA PRO A 64 5.07 -22.21 -12.21
C PRO A 64 6.53 -21.92 -12.54
N SER A 65 7.43 -22.17 -11.60
CA SER A 65 8.87 -22.04 -11.83
C SER A 65 9.37 -23.04 -12.87
N GLY A 66 10.31 -22.60 -13.71
CA GLY A 66 10.91 -23.39 -14.79
C GLY A 66 11.01 -22.64 -16.10
N TYR A 67 11.35 -23.37 -17.17
CA TYR A 67 11.55 -22.79 -18.49
C TYR A 67 10.23 -22.54 -19.22
N TYR A 68 10.15 -21.37 -19.85
CA TYR A 68 9.04 -20.92 -20.68
C TYR A 68 9.45 -20.78 -22.13
N GLN A 69 8.57 -21.18 -23.05
CA GLN A 69 8.71 -20.93 -24.48
C GLN A 69 7.56 -20.07 -24.98
N LEU A 70 7.89 -18.94 -25.57
CA LEU A 70 6.92 -18.08 -26.25
C LEU A 70 6.70 -18.56 -27.69
N TYR A 71 5.47 -18.46 -28.13
CA TYR A 71 5.07 -18.82 -29.50
C TYR A 71 4.22 -17.70 -30.09
N GLN A 72 4.25 -17.58 -31.43
CA GLN A 72 3.39 -16.68 -32.20
C GLN A 72 2.73 -17.40 -33.36
N LYS A 73 1.61 -16.84 -33.84
CA LYS A 73 1.01 -17.13 -35.13
C LYS A 73 0.34 -15.89 -35.69
N LEU A 74 0.21 -15.78 -37.02
CA LEU A 74 -0.26 -14.56 -37.70
C LEU A 74 -1.76 -14.56 -37.92
N GLY A 75 -2.40 -15.73 -37.98
CA GLY A 75 -3.84 -15.88 -38.17
C GLY A 75 -4.45 -16.89 -37.20
N LEU A 76 -5.71 -16.69 -36.83
CA LEU A 76 -6.45 -17.65 -35.98
C LEU A 76 -6.57 -19.02 -36.66
N THR A 77 -6.65 -19.04 -37.97
CA THR A 77 -6.77 -20.26 -38.79
C THR A 77 -5.45 -20.98 -39.03
N ASP A 78 -4.30 -20.36 -38.67
CA ASP A 78 -3.01 -20.99 -38.81
C ASP A 78 -2.94 -22.25 -37.93
N LYS A 79 -2.53 -23.37 -38.52
CA LYS A 79 -2.45 -24.65 -37.81
C LYS A 79 -1.22 -24.74 -36.91
N THR A 80 -0.18 -23.97 -37.20
CA THR A 80 1.13 -24.11 -36.54
C THR A 80 1.49 -22.84 -35.75
N TRP A 81 2.06 -23.05 -34.58
CA TRP A 81 2.67 -22.01 -33.76
C TRP A 81 4.19 -21.98 -34.00
N GLN A 82 4.71 -20.80 -34.27
CA GLN A 82 6.16 -20.59 -34.44
C GLN A 82 6.78 -20.21 -33.10
N LYS A 83 7.95 -20.77 -32.79
CA LYS A 83 8.71 -20.40 -31.59
C LYS A 83 9.26 -18.99 -31.72
N VAL A 84 9.16 -18.21 -30.65
CA VAL A 84 9.75 -16.86 -30.53
C VAL A 84 10.89 -16.96 -29.52
N GLY A 85 12.11 -16.71 -29.97
CA GLY A 85 13.29 -16.81 -29.13
C GLY A 85 13.61 -18.22 -28.63
N ARG A 86 14.51 -18.29 -27.63
CA ARG A 86 14.86 -19.52 -26.92
C ARG A 86 14.02 -19.68 -25.65
N PRO A 87 13.87 -20.91 -25.11
CA PRO A 87 13.30 -21.09 -23.79
C PRO A 87 14.05 -20.26 -22.74
N SER A 88 13.32 -19.65 -21.82
CA SER A 88 13.91 -18.75 -20.80
C SER A 88 13.25 -18.98 -19.45
N LEU A 89 14.00 -18.78 -18.37
CA LEU A 89 13.49 -18.73 -16.99
C LEU A 89 12.85 -17.38 -16.68
N THR A 90 13.14 -16.34 -17.48
CA THR A 90 12.50 -15.02 -17.29
C THR A 90 11.05 -15.07 -17.71
N ARG A 91 10.20 -14.32 -17.01
CA ARG A 91 8.77 -14.18 -17.30
C ARG A 91 8.46 -12.96 -18.15
N LYS A 92 9.43 -12.55 -18.97
CA LYS A 92 9.31 -11.46 -19.92
C LYS A 92 10.12 -11.74 -21.18
N ALA A 93 9.67 -11.23 -22.32
CA ALA A 93 10.42 -11.23 -23.57
C ALA A 93 10.14 -9.94 -24.34
N THR A 94 11.11 -9.51 -25.14
CA THR A 94 10.91 -8.45 -26.14
C THR A 94 10.94 -9.08 -27.52
N ILE A 95 9.88 -8.90 -28.29
CA ILE A 95 9.75 -9.39 -29.65
C ILE A 95 10.08 -8.23 -30.59
N THR A 96 11.22 -8.29 -31.25
CA THR A 96 11.71 -7.20 -32.12
C THR A 96 11.13 -7.22 -33.53
N SER A 97 10.53 -8.34 -33.94
CA SER A 97 10.01 -8.56 -35.30
C SER A 97 8.54 -9.02 -35.31
N LEU A 98 7.71 -8.44 -34.41
CA LEU A 98 6.27 -8.76 -34.43
C LEU A 98 5.62 -8.13 -35.66
N GLN A 99 4.96 -8.93 -36.47
CA GLN A 99 4.13 -8.42 -37.56
C GLN A 99 2.84 -7.78 -37.01
N SER A 100 2.19 -6.92 -37.78
CA SER A 100 1.11 -6.04 -37.34
C SER A 100 -0.08 -6.74 -36.66
N ASN A 101 -0.30 -8.03 -36.94
CA ASN A 101 -1.34 -8.84 -36.31
C ASN A 101 -0.74 -10.18 -35.92
N ALA A 102 -0.45 -10.41 -34.64
CA ALA A 102 0.06 -11.68 -34.16
C ALA A 102 -0.69 -12.14 -32.92
N PHE A 103 -0.95 -13.44 -32.85
CA PHE A 103 -1.43 -14.11 -31.65
C PHE A 103 -0.23 -14.69 -30.91
N LEU A 104 -0.20 -14.48 -29.61
CA LEU A 104 0.88 -14.93 -28.74
C LEU A 104 0.39 -15.99 -27.78
N LYS A 105 1.25 -16.97 -27.51
CA LYS A 105 1.02 -18.01 -26.52
C LYS A 105 2.31 -18.28 -25.75
N VAL A 106 2.22 -18.42 -24.43
CA VAL A 106 3.33 -18.92 -23.61
C VAL A 106 3.04 -20.37 -23.21
N GLN A 107 4.07 -21.20 -23.25
CA GLN A 107 4.06 -22.57 -22.74
C GLN A 107 5.13 -22.69 -21.67
N GLY A 108 4.76 -23.23 -20.50
CA GLY A 108 5.66 -23.44 -19.37
C GLY A 108 5.40 -24.79 -18.70
N PRO A 109 5.98 -25.04 -17.52
CA PRO A 109 5.79 -26.28 -16.78
C PRO A 109 4.34 -26.54 -16.43
N SER A 110 3.95 -27.81 -16.35
CA SER A 110 2.69 -28.21 -15.75
C SER A 110 2.79 -28.13 -14.23
N PRO A 111 1.75 -27.65 -13.52
CA PRO A 111 1.78 -27.57 -12.07
C PRO A 111 1.83 -28.97 -11.45
N ARG A 112 2.68 -29.12 -10.43
CA ARG A 112 2.75 -30.29 -9.56
C ARG A 112 2.86 -29.83 -8.13
N TYR A 113 1.87 -30.17 -7.32
CA TYR A 113 1.78 -29.76 -5.91
C TYR A 113 2.31 -30.84 -4.97
N ALA A 114 3.23 -30.46 -4.10
CA ALA A 114 3.83 -31.32 -3.09
C ALA A 114 2.97 -31.44 -1.83
N GLY A 115 2.38 -30.33 -1.40
CA GLY A 115 1.67 -30.19 -0.13
C GLY A 115 2.57 -29.79 1.03
N VAL A 116 1.99 -29.17 2.06
CA VAL A 116 2.69 -28.53 3.16
C VAL A 116 3.62 -29.47 3.94
N ALA A 117 3.24 -30.75 4.11
CA ALA A 117 4.06 -31.71 4.84
C ALA A 117 5.44 -31.93 4.19
N THR A 118 5.50 -31.94 2.85
CA THR A 118 6.77 -32.05 2.13
C THR A 118 7.63 -30.80 2.31
N CYS A 119 7.02 -29.61 2.37
CA CYS A 119 7.76 -28.38 2.64
C CYS A 119 8.35 -28.38 4.06
N ALA A 120 7.61 -28.89 5.03
CA ALA A 120 8.00 -28.97 6.43
C ALA A 120 9.27 -29.80 6.66
N GLU A 121 9.58 -30.78 5.81
CA GLU A 121 10.78 -31.62 5.92
C GLU A 121 12.09 -30.81 5.89
N CYS A 122 12.10 -29.65 5.19
CA CYS A 122 13.27 -28.78 5.07
C CYS A 122 13.02 -27.37 5.63
N HIS A 123 11.77 -26.91 5.70
CA HIS A 123 11.38 -25.57 6.16
C HIS A 123 10.60 -25.63 7.49
N GLU A 124 11.08 -26.44 8.44
CA GLU A 124 10.40 -26.74 9.71
C GLU A 124 10.03 -25.48 10.50
N ASP A 125 10.97 -24.53 10.67
CA ASP A 125 10.76 -23.31 11.45
C ASP A 125 9.66 -22.42 10.88
N ILE A 126 9.61 -22.28 9.57
CA ILE A 126 8.59 -21.47 8.88
C ILE A 126 7.24 -22.16 8.96
N HIS A 127 7.22 -23.48 8.69
CA HIS A 127 6.02 -24.30 8.78
C HIS A 127 5.41 -24.28 10.19
N ALA A 128 6.24 -24.42 11.23
CA ALA A 128 5.78 -24.39 12.61
C ALA A 128 5.03 -23.09 12.94
N LYS A 129 5.50 -21.94 12.45
CA LYS A 129 4.85 -20.64 12.66
C LYS A 129 3.61 -20.46 11.80
N GLU A 130 3.67 -20.84 10.52
CA GLU A 130 2.57 -20.71 9.56
C GLU A 130 1.37 -21.57 9.97
N SER A 131 1.59 -22.77 10.52
CA SER A 131 0.55 -23.69 10.95
C SER A 131 -0.43 -23.14 11.99
N TYR A 132 -0.06 -22.08 12.71
CA TYR A 132 -0.92 -21.36 13.65
C TYR A 132 -1.66 -20.17 13.04
N THR A 133 -1.45 -19.88 11.75
CA THR A 133 -2.13 -18.78 11.08
C THR A 133 -3.55 -19.16 10.68
N ARG A 134 -4.38 -18.16 10.41
CA ARG A 134 -5.73 -18.39 9.86
C ARG A 134 -5.70 -19.02 8.48
N HIS A 135 -4.63 -18.81 7.71
CA HIS A 135 -4.45 -19.41 6.39
C HIS A 135 -4.38 -20.94 6.48
N ALA A 136 -3.55 -21.48 7.37
CA ALA A 136 -3.44 -22.91 7.55
C ALA A 136 -4.79 -23.57 7.92
N GLY A 137 -5.58 -22.88 8.77
CA GLY A 137 -6.90 -23.32 9.20
C GLY A 137 -8.05 -23.01 8.24
N ALA A 138 -7.82 -22.36 7.10
CA ALA A 138 -8.88 -21.78 6.26
C ALA A 138 -9.90 -22.80 5.73
N PHE A 139 -9.52 -24.04 5.52
CA PHE A 139 -10.43 -25.11 5.05
C PHE A 139 -11.25 -25.73 6.18
N SER A 140 -10.74 -25.72 7.40
CA SER A 140 -11.37 -26.28 8.61
C SER A 140 -12.03 -25.25 9.50
N ASP A 141 -12.01 -23.96 9.11
CA ASP A 141 -12.68 -22.89 9.84
C ASP A 141 -14.17 -23.20 10.05
N ALA A 142 -14.65 -23.07 11.29
CA ALA A 142 -16.00 -23.49 11.68
C ALA A 142 -17.10 -22.77 10.88
N LEU A 143 -16.92 -21.49 10.59
CA LEU A 143 -17.88 -20.71 9.82
C LEU A 143 -17.87 -21.14 8.35
N PHE A 144 -16.68 -21.36 7.78
CA PHE A 144 -16.52 -21.86 6.42
C PHE A 144 -17.19 -23.22 6.23
N VAL A 145 -16.98 -24.14 7.19
CA VAL A 145 -17.63 -25.47 7.21
C VAL A 145 -19.14 -25.35 7.33
N ALA A 146 -19.63 -24.53 8.26
CA ALA A 146 -21.07 -24.33 8.49
C ALA A 146 -21.79 -23.74 7.26
N LYS A 147 -21.11 -22.89 6.48
CA LYS A 147 -21.61 -22.35 5.21
C LYS A 147 -21.49 -23.32 4.02
N GLY A 148 -21.02 -24.55 4.22
CA GLY A 148 -20.83 -25.54 3.16
C GLY A 148 -19.65 -25.27 2.23
N GLY A 149 -18.71 -24.43 2.64
CA GLY A 149 -17.58 -23.98 1.83
C GLY A 149 -16.69 -25.13 1.33
N GLN A 150 -16.54 -26.21 2.13
CA GLN A 150 -15.74 -27.39 1.75
C GLN A 150 -16.21 -28.13 0.51
N THR A 151 -17.44 -27.88 0.05
CA THR A 151 -18.02 -28.50 -1.15
C THR A 151 -18.40 -27.49 -2.22
N ASN A 152 -18.27 -26.21 -1.92
CA ASN A 152 -18.62 -25.14 -2.85
C ASN A 152 -17.45 -24.86 -3.81
N ALA A 153 -17.65 -25.17 -5.10
CA ALA A 153 -16.64 -24.96 -6.14
C ALA A 153 -16.18 -23.48 -6.28
N ALA A 154 -16.99 -22.53 -5.84
CA ALA A 154 -16.60 -21.10 -5.85
C ALA A 154 -15.64 -20.75 -4.70
N CYS A 155 -15.68 -21.49 -3.59
CA CYS A 155 -14.85 -21.24 -2.41
C CYS A 155 -13.50 -21.99 -2.49
N LEU A 156 -13.51 -23.20 -3.04
CA LEU A 156 -12.35 -24.10 -3.04
C LEU A 156 -11.07 -23.53 -3.68
N PRO A 157 -11.11 -22.71 -4.75
CA PRO A 157 -9.90 -22.14 -5.34
C PRO A 157 -9.07 -21.28 -4.36
N CYS A 158 -9.73 -20.63 -3.39
CA CYS A 158 -9.09 -19.77 -2.38
C CYS A 158 -8.79 -20.52 -1.08
N HIS A 159 -9.52 -21.57 -0.77
CA HIS A 159 -9.41 -22.31 0.49
C HIS A 159 -8.67 -23.64 0.37
N THR A 160 -8.08 -23.94 -0.80
CA THR A 160 -7.29 -25.15 -1.06
C THR A 160 -6.17 -24.88 -2.06
N VAL A 161 -5.19 -25.76 -2.10
CA VAL A 161 -4.06 -25.64 -3.04
C VAL A 161 -4.46 -26.21 -4.40
N GLY A 162 -4.47 -25.37 -5.41
CA GLY A 162 -4.56 -25.76 -6.81
C GLY A 162 -5.88 -26.40 -7.25
N TYR A 163 -7.01 -26.14 -6.57
CA TYR A 163 -8.32 -26.67 -6.98
C TYR A 163 -8.62 -26.40 -8.47
N GLY A 164 -9.02 -27.44 -9.18
CA GLY A 164 -9.29 -27.38 -10.62
C GLY A 164 -8.04 -27.33 -11.51
N LEU A 165 -6.86 -27.51 -10.95
CA LEU A 165 -5.59 -27.63 -11.68
C LEU A 165 -5.04 -29.06 -11.60
N PRO A 166 -4.16 -29.47 -12.54
CA PRO A 166 -3.50 -30.77 -12.47
C PRO A 166 -2.76 -30.96 -11.14
N THR A 167 -2.89 -32.12 -10.53
CA THR A 167 -2.32 -32.50 -9.23
C THR A 167 -2.75 -31.66 -8.02
N GLY A 168 -3.66 -30.71 -8.19
CA GLY A 168 -4.22 -29.90 -7.13
C GLY A 168 -5.31 -30.60 -6.32
N PHE A 169 -5.91 -29.89 -5.39
CA PHE A 169 -7.00 -30.38 -4.54
C PHE A 169 -8.20 -30.83 -5.40
N VAL A 170 -8.76 -31.98 -5.09
CA VAL A 170 -9.89 -32.56 -5.82
C VAL A 170 -11.20 -32.39 -5.05
N SER A 171 -11.27 -32.92 -3.83
CA SER A 171 -12.45 -32.82 -2.97
C SER A 171 -12.12 -33.14 -1.51
N LYS A 172 -13.03 -32.81 -0.60
CA LYS A 172 -12.90 -33.17 0.82
C LYS A 172 -12.91 -34.69 1.08
N ASN A 173 -13.44 -35.46 0.13
CA ASN A 173 -13.56 -36.91 0.24
C ASN A 173 -12.42 -37.65 -0.48
N ASP A 174 -11.54 -36.96 -1.19
CA ASP A 174 -10.39 -37.59 -1.85
C ASP A 174 -9.21 -37.70 -0.87
N PRO A 175 -8.84 -38.94 -0.44
CA PRO A 175 -7.77 -39.11 0.54
C PRO A 175 -6.38 -38.78 0.01
N ASN A 176 -6.21 -38.66 -1.32
CA ASN A 176 -4.92 -38.28 -1.92
C ASN A 176 -4.65 -36.80 -1.87
N THR A 177 -5.71 -35.99 -1.78
CA THR A 177 -5.58 -34.52 -1.78
C THR A 177 -6.08 -33.84 -0.51
N ASN A 178 -6.90 -34.52 0.30
CA ASN A 178 -7.32 -34.05 1.62
C ASN A 178 -6.78 -35.02 2.72
N PRO A 179 -5.99 -34.58 3.72
CA PRO A 179 -5.73 -33.15 4.05
C PRO A 179 -4.54 -32.52 3.31
N ARG A 180 -3.79 -33.24 2.51
CA ARG A 180 -2.51 -32.83 1.91
C ARG A 180 -2.54 -31.43 1.27
N LEU A 181 -3.62 -31.05 0.60
CA LEU A 181 -3.79 -29.78 -0.12
C LEU A 181 -4.98 -28.95 0.39
N ALA A 182 -5.52 -29.28 1.56
CA ALA A 182 -6.59 -28.53 2.21
C ALA A 182 -6.02 -27.32 2.97
N GLY A 183 -6.69 -26.19 2.89
CA GLY A 183 -6.22 -24.92 3.46
C GLY A 183 -5.38 -24.09 2.51
N VAL A 184 -5.04 -22.89 2.93
CA VAL A 184 -4.09 -22.01 2.24
C VAL A 184 -2.71 -22.36 2.77
N GLN A 185 -1.87 -22.93 1.92
CA GLN A 185 -0.56 -23.45 2.27
C GLN A 185 0.55 -22.74 1.49
N CYS A 186 1.80 -23.12 1.72
CA CYS A 186 2.99 -22.55 1.06
C CYS A 186 2.79 -22.38 -0.45
N GLU A 187 2.29 -23.42 -1.13
CA GLU A 187 2.12 -23.43 -2.59
C GLU A 187 0.97 -22.54 -3.08
N SER A 188 0.08 -22.08 -2.21
CA SER A 188 -0.94 -21.08 -2.57
C SER A 188 -0.31 -19.72 -2.87
N CYS A 189 0.81 -19.39 -2.21
CA CYS A 189 1.55 -18.14 -2.39
C CYS A 189 2.82 -18.30 -3.22
N HIS A 190 3.54 -19.43 -3.07
CA HIS A 190 4.81 -19.66 -3.74
C HIS A 190 4.68 -20.42 -5.06
N GLY A 191 3.49 -20.96 -5.35
CA GLY A 191 3.22 -21.76 -6.55
C GLY A 191 3.65 -23.23 -6.40
N PRO A 192 3.34 -24.06 -7.42
CA PRO A 192 3.60 -25.50 -7.42
C PRO A 192 5.09 -25.82 -7.20
N ALA A 193 5.42 -26.62 -6.20
CA ALA A 193 6.78 -26.82 -5.71
C ALA A 193 7.27 -28.27 -5.71
N ALA A 194 6.50 -29.25 -6.26
CA ALA A 194 6.92 -30.63 -6.23
C ALA A 194 8.23 -30.92 -6.99
N ALA A 195 8.55 -30.12 -8.03
CA ALA A 195 9.82 -30.25 -8.74
C ALA A 195 11.00 -29.78 -7.86
N HIS A 196 10.83 -28.71 -7.10
CA HIS A 196 11.82 -28.23 -6.13
C HIS A 196 12.02 -29.26 -5.01
N ALA A 197 10.92 -29.77 -4.43
CA ALA A 197 11.00 -30.77 -3.38
C ALA A 197 11.68 -32.10 -3.82
N ALA A 198 11.60 -32.41 -5.12
CA ALA A 198 12.29 -33.58 -5.69
C ALA A 198 13.79 -33.31 -5.97
N ASN A 199 14.20 -32.07 -6.11
CA ASN A 199 15.59 -31.66 -6.35
C ASN A 199 15.81 -30.22 -5.87
N GLU A 200 16.13 -30.04 -4.60
CA GLU A 200 16.31 -28.76 -3.93
C GLU A 200 17.53 -27.99 -4.46
N MET A 201 18.47 -28.69 -5.10
CA MET A 201 19.67 -28.08 -5.68
C MET A 201 19.42 -27.48 -7.07
N ASP A 202 18.30 -27.77 -7.69
CA ASP A 202 17.94 -27.17 -8.99
C ASP A 202 17.28 -25.80 -8.81
N PHE A 203 18.08 -24.75 -8.96
CA PHE A 203 17.60 -23.37 -8.84
C PHE A 203 16.55 -22.97 -9.89
N THR A 204 16.45 -23.72 -11.01
CA THR A 204 15.49 -23.40 -12.08
C THR A 204 14.05 -23.70 -11.70
N VAL A 205 13.86 -24.58 -10.71
CA VAL A 205 12.52 -25.01 -10.22
C VAL A 205 12.19 -24.47 -8.83
N ARG A 206 13.02 -23.60 -8.29
CA ARG A 206 12.73 -22.93 -6.99
C ARG A 206 11.39 -22.21 -7.02
N PRO A 207 10.55 -22.39 -5.99
CA PRO A 207 9.36 -21.57 -5.77
C PRO A 207 9.70 -20.08 -5.73
N ARG A 208 8.76 -19.27 -6.16
CA ARG A 208 8.95 -17.82 -6.18
C ARG A 208 8.81 -17.22 -4.80
N VAL A 209 9.63 -16.22 -4.51
CA VAL A 209 9.39 -15.26 -3.44
C VAL A 209 8.96 -13.96 -4.10
N GLU A 210 7.74 -13.54 -3.83
CA GLU A 210 7.12 -12.42 -4.53
C GLU A 210 6.52 -11.44 -3.52
N LEU A 211 6.84 -10.17 -3.69
CA LEU A 211 6.33 -9.10 -2.82
C LEU A 211 5.07 -8.43 -3.39
N ALA A 212 4.72 -8.73 -4.62
CA ALA A 212 3.60 -8.10 -5.31
C ALA A 212 2.26 -8.45 -4.66
N GLY A 213 1.41 -7.45 -4.48
CA GLY A 213 0.09 -7.60 -3.86
C GLY A 213 -0.84 -8.56 -4.61
N GLN A 214 -0.59 -8.80 -5.90
CA GLN A 214 -1.36 -9.74 -6.73
C GLN A 214 -1.37 -11.17 -6.19
N VAL A 215 -0.32 -11.58 -5.46
CA VAL A 215 -0.29 -12.90 -4.80
C VAL A 215 -1.45 -13.02 -3.81
N CYS A 216 -1.66 -12.00 -3.00
CA CYS A 216 -2.77 -11.93 -2.05
C CYS A 216 -4.11 -11.70 -2.78
N GLY A 217 -4.09 -10.86 -3.82
CA GLY A 217 -5.24 -10.52 -4.65
C GLY A 217 -5.84 -11.69 -5.42
N GLY A 218 -5.11 -12.81 -5.54
CA GLY A 218 -5.68 -14.05 -6.10
C GLY A 218 -6.86 -14.61 -5.29
N CYS A 219 -6.93 -14.29 -4.00
CA CYS A 219 -8.00 -14.71 -3.09
C CYS A 219 -8.72 -13.53 -2.44
N HIS A 220 -7.98 -12.49 -2.05
CA HIS A 220 -8.53 -11.31 -1.36
C HIS A 220 -9.10 -10.28 -2.34
N THR A 221 -10.04 -10.70 -3.18
CA THR A 221 -10.69 -9.91 -4.25
C THR A 221 -12.18 -10.24 -4.36
N GLY A 222 -12.93 -9.38 -5.03
CA GLY A 222 -14.37 -9.54 -5.25
C GLY A 222 -15.22 -9.15 -4.06
N ALA A 223 -16.54 -9.29 -4.18
CA ALA A 223 -17.50 -8.74 -3.23
C ALA A 223 -17.36 -9.27 -1.78
N HIS A 224 -16.90 -10.49 -1.61
CA HIS A 224 -16.73 -11.11 -0.28
C HIS A 224 -15.40 -10.73 0.40
N HIS A 225 -14.34 -10.47 -0.36
CA HIS A 225 -12.99 -10.25 0.15
C HIS A 225 -12.28 -9.13 -0.63
N PRO A 226 -12.81 -7.89 -0.66
CA PRO A 226 -12.34 -6.82 -1.56
C PRO A 226 -11.01 -6.18 -1.15
N THR A 227 -10.26 -6.77 -0.23
CA THR A 227 -9.05 -6.19 0.37
C THR A 227 -8.04 -5.71 -0.68
N TYR A 228 -7.75 -6.56 -1.68
CA TYR A 228 -6.86 -6.21 -2.77
C TYR A 228 -7.46 -5.14 -3.69
N ASP A 229 -8.77 -5.23 -3.95
CA ASP A 229 -9.48 -4.28 -4.80
C ASP A 229 -9.53 -2.88 -4.17
N GLU A 230 -9.67 -2.81 -2.85
CA GLU A 230 -9.58 -1.57 -2.08
C GLU A 230 -8.14 -1.02 -2.09
N TRP A 231 -7.15 -1.86 -1.71
CA TRP A 231 -5.76 -1.44 -1.63
C TRP A 231 -5.20 -0.89 -2.94
N LYS A 232 -5.52 -1.48 -4.08
CA LYS A 232 -5.01 -1.03 -5.39
C LYS A 232 -5.52 0.35 -5.82
N THR A 233 -6.55 0.89 -5.15
CA THR A 233 -7.03 2.26 -5.39
C THR A 233 -6.26 3.32 -4.60
N THR A 234 -5.34 2.91 -3.72
CA THR A 234 -4.64 3.78 -2.78
C THR A 234 -3.26 4.21 -3.27
N GLY A 235 -2.71 5.25 -2.65
CA GLY A 235 -1.33 5.66 -2.86
C GLY A 235 -0.30 4.58 -2.45
N HIS A 236 -0.67 3.62 -1.60
CA HIS A 236 0.21 2.51 -1.23
C HIS A 236 0.48 1.54 -2.40
N PHE A 237 -0.44 1.43 -3.34
CA PHE A 237 -0.26 0.61 -4.54
C PHE A 237 0.78 1.19 -5.49
N THR A 238 0.91 2.51 -5.56
CA THR A 238 1.71 3.21 -6.57
C THR A 238 3.10 3.58 -6.06
N VAL A 239 4.08 3.53 -6.95
CA VAL A 239 5.40 4.15 -6.76
C VAL A 239 5.46 5.35 -7.71
N THR A 240 5.43 6.54 -7.16
CA THR A 240 5.30 7.79 -7.92
C THR A 240 6.60 8.25 -8.56
N GLU A 241 7.75 7.75 -8.08
CA GLU A 241 9.08 8.09 -8.55
C GLU A 241 9.95 6.85 -8.64
N ASP A 242 10.97 6.86 -9.49
CA ASP A 242 11.97 5.78 -9.52
C ASP A 242 12.73 5.70 -8.20
N MET A 243 12.57 4.60 -7.47
CA MET A 243 13.20 4.34 -6.18
C MET A 243 14.53 3.58 -6.29
N ASN A 244 14.92 3.09 -7.48
CA ASN A 244 16.14 2.31 -7.65
C ASN A 244 17.47 3.07 -7.40
N PRO A 245 17.59 4.40 -7.63
CA PRO A 245 18.81 5.09 -7.25
C PRO A 245 19.15 4.90 -5.77
N ALA A 246 20.41 4.54 -5.46
CA ALA A 246 20.84 4.15 -4.11
C ALA A 246 20.55 5.23 -3.03
N ASP A 247 20.64 6.50 -3.39
CA ASP A 247 20.31 7.61 -2.50
C ASP A 247 18.81 7.66 -2.20
N ARG A 248 17.95 7.29 -3.15
CA ARG A 248 16.49 7.20 -2.95
C ARG A 248 16.09 5.98 -2.13
N VAL A 249 16.70 4.81 -2.42
CA VAL A 249 16.51 3.60 -1.59
C VAL A 249 16.75 3.94 -0.11
N ASN A 250 17.87 4.60 0.20
CA ASN A 250 18.23 4.89 1.58
C ASN A 250 17.35 5.95 2.25
N ARG A 251 16.99 7.01 1.52
CA ARG A 251 16.26 8.15 2.10
C ARG A 251 14.76 8.02 2.01
N CYS A 252 14.25 7.57 0.87
CA CYS A 252 12.83 7.55 0.54
C CYS A 252 12.24 6.13 0.63
N GLY A 253 13.02 5.11 0.28
CA GLY A 253 12.57 3.74 0.14
C GLY A 253 11.92 3.15 1.39
N ARG A 254 12.36 3.56 2.58
CA ARG A 254 11.75 3.09 3.84
C ARG A 254 10.25 3.37 3.99
N CYS A 255 9.72 4.36 3.24
CA CYS A 255 8.32 4.73 3.26
C CYS A 255 7.65 4.62 1.89
N HIS A 256 8.42 4.66 0.80
CA HIS A 256 7.92 4.70 -0.57
C HIS A 256 8.23 3.44 -1.39
N SER A 257 8.94 2.45 -0.80
CA SER A 257 9.27 1.20 -1.47
C SER A 257 9.01 0.02 -0.54
N GLY A 258 8.14 -0.90 -0.95
CA GLY A 258 7.79 -2.09 -0.17
C GLY A 258 8.98 -3.02 0.03
N SER A 259 9.81 -3.22 -0.99
CA SER A 259 11.02 -4.04 -0.89
C SER A 259 12.07 -3.42 0.04
N SER A 260 12.32 -2.11 -0.07
CA SER A 260 13.24 -1.40 0.83
C SER A 260 12.73 -1.41 2.27
N ARG A 261 11.42 -1.22 2.45
CA ARG A 261 10.81 -1.28 3.78
C ARG A 261 10.93 -2.67 4.39
N LEU A 262 10.67 -3.72 3.63
CA LEU A 262 10.75 -5.09 4.11
C LEU A 262 12.20 -5.47 4.48
N ALA A 263 13.18 -5.08 3.67
CA ALA A 263 14.59 -5.26 3.99
C ALA A 263 14.95 -4.59 5.33
N LEU A 264 14.48 -3.36 5.55
CA LEU A 264 14.70 -2.66 6.83
C LEU A 264 14.05 -3.39 8.01
N ILE A 265 12.82 -3.90 7.86
CA ILE A 265 12.12 -4.67 8.90
C ILE A 265 12.88 -5.96 9.24
N ASN A 266 13.48 -6.59 8.25
CA ASN A 266 14.31 -7.79 8.43
C ASN A 266 15.70 -7.50 8.99
N GLY A 267 16.05 -6.23 9.27
CA GLY A 267 17.37 -5.84 9.77
C GLY A 267 18.46 -5.80 8.69
N GLU A 268 18.08 -5.81 7.42
CA GLU A 268 18.99 -5.75 6.28
C GLU A 268 19.26 -4.29 5.88
N ASN A 269 20.41 -4.05 5.23
CA ASN A 269 20.66 -2.76 4.62
C ASN A 269 19.93 -2.67 3.27
N PRO A 270 18.91 -1.81 3.11
CA PRO A 270 18.14 -1.73 1.87
C PRO A 270 18.99 -1.45 0.63
N ALA A 271 20.02 -0.64 0.73
CA ALA A 271 20.91 -0.33 -0.39
C ALA A 271 21.69 -1.56 -0.92
N VAL A 272 21.82 -2.60 -0.10
CA VAL A 272 22.48 -3.86 -0.44
C VAL A 272 21.45 -4.93 -0.81
N ALA A 273 20.38 -5.02 -0.04
CA ALA A 273 19.34 -6.04 -0.21
C ALA A 273 18.45 -5.78 -1.45
N VAL A 274 18.24 -4.51 -1.78
CA VAL A 274 17.35 -4.10 -2.88
C VAL A 274 18.17 -3.52 -4.03
N THR A 275 18.53 -4.37 -4.97
CA THR A 275 19.24 -3.96 -6.20
C THR A 275 18.28 -4.01 -7.38
N ASN A 276 17.94 -2.87 -7.98
CA ASN A 276 17.05 -2.74 -9.15
C ASN A 276 15.60 -3.23 -8.95
N ASP A 277 15.16 -3.43 -7.70
CA ASP A 277 13.83 -3.91 -7.34
C ASP A 277 13.16 -3.02 -6.26
N ALA A 278 13.50 -1.74 -6.26
CA ALA A 278 12.93 -0.78 -5.30
C ALA A 278 11.58 -0.19 -5.76
N ASN A 279 11.19 -0.40 -7.01
CA ASN A 279 9.93 0.11 -7.57
C ASN A 279 8.75 -0.83 -7.25
N VAL A 280 8.60 -1.16 -5.97
CA VAL A 280 7.50 -1.96 -5.43
C VAL A 280 6.74 -1.09 -4.44
N GLY A 281 5.42 -0.98 -4.61
CA GLY A 281 4.56 -0.23 -3.69
C GLY A 281 4.58 -0.79 -2.26
N ILE A 282 3.90 -0.12 -1.34
CA ILE A 282 3.70 -0.62 0.03
C ILE A 282 2.65 -1.73 -0.02
N THR A 283 3.11 -2.95 -0.29
CA THR A 283 2.25 -4.12 -0.51
C THR A 283 1.79 -4.77 0.79
N CYS A 284 0.90 -5.74 0.67
CA CYS A 284 0.31 -6.46 1.80
C CYS A 284 1.36 -7.00 2.78
N VAL A 285 2.45 -7.57 2.26
CA VAL A 285 3.52 -8.18 3.08
C VAL A 285 4.36 -7.17 3.85
N VAL A 286 4.25 -5.88 3.57
CA VAL A 286 4.92 -4.83 4.36
C VAL A 286 4.24 -4.65 5.71
N CYS A 287 2.91 -4.79 5.76
CA CYS A 287 2.12 -4.67 6.99
C CYS A 287 1.79 -6.03 7.60
N HIS A 288 1.63 -7.07 6.79
CA HIS A 288 1.26 -8.41 7.22
C HIS A 288 2.42 -9.39 7.10
N ASP A 289 2.54 -10.29 8.09
CA ASP A 289 3.44 -11.44 8.01
C ASP A 289 2.65 -12.68 7.59
N PRO A 290 2.82 -13.17 6.35
CA PRO A 290 2.06 -14.33 5.90
C PRO A 290 2.45 -15.64 6.60
N HIS A 291 3.64 -15.68 7.22
CA HIS A 291 4.19 -16.92 7.79
C HIS A 291 3.97 -17.08 9.28
N GLN A 292 3.54 -16.03 10.00
CA GLN A 292 3.36 -16.14 11.45
C GLN A 292 2.35 -15.17 12.02
N ASN A 293 1.81 -15.54 13.17
CA ASN A 293 1.13 -14.63 14.05
C ASN A 293 2.13 -13.93 14.97
N HIS A 294 1.95 -12.63 15.16
CA HIS A 294 2.64 -11.87 16.20
C HIS A 294 1.74 -11.71 17.42
N VAL A 295 2.34 -11.86 18.59
CA VAL A 295 1.66 -11.67 19.87
C VAL A 295 2.22 -10.40 20.51
N TRP A 296 1.33 -9.51 20.92
CA TRP A 296 1.73 -8.33 21.66
C TRP A 296 0.72 -8.02 22.77
N THR A 297 1.23 -7.42 23.81
CA THR A 297 0.41 -7.01 24.95
C THR A 297 0.30 -5.48 24.96
N ASN A 298 -0.92 -4.96 24.99
CA ASN A 298 -1.12 -3.55 25.20
C ASN A 298 -0.69 -3.21 26.64
N VAL A 299 0.35 -2.42 26.76
CA VAL A 299 0.97 -2.07 28.05
C VAL A 299 0.05 -1.26 28.97
N MET A 300 -0.98 -0.61 28.41
CA MET A 300 -1.93 0.20 29.17
C MET A 300 -3.10 -0.63 29.71
N THR A 301 -3.57 -1.62 28.94
CA THR A 301 -4.76 -2.42 29.29
C THR A 301 -4.42 -3.84 29.73
N GLY A 302 -3.20 -4.31 29.50
CA GLY A 302 -2.80 -5.70 29.71
C GLY A 302 -3.41 -6.70 28.72
N LEU A 303 -4.21 -6.25 27.74
CA LEU A 303 -4.83 -7.13 26.76
C LEU A 303 -3.79 -7.70 25.79
N VAL A 304 -3.91 -9.00 25.53
CA VAL A 304 -3.04 -9.73 24.60
C VAL A 304 -3.74 -9.85 23.25
N TYR A 305 -3.07 -9.44 22.20
CA TYR A 305 -3.52 -9.53 20.82
C TYR A 305 -2.63 -10.48 20.03
N THR A 306 -3.26 -11.30 19.19
CA THR A 306 -2.58 -12.23 18.28
C THR A 306 -3.10 -11.99 16.87
N ASN A 307 -2.23 -11.58 15.95
CA ASN A 307 -2.57 -11.30 14.57
C ASN A 307 -1.35 -11.42 13.65
N GLN A 308 -1.57 -11.41 12.36
CA GLN A 308 -0.51 -11.45 11.34
C GLN A 308 0.05 -10.05 10.97
N LEU A 309 -0.23 -9.01 11.75
CA LEU A 309 0.40 -7.71 11.52
C LEU A 309 1.88 -7.77 11.92
N ARG A 310 2.76 -7.29 11.07
CA ARG A 310 4.16 -7.12 11.42
C ARG A 310 4.26 -6.09 12.53
N GLN A 311 4.76 -6.53 13.65
CA GLN A 311 5.13 -5.61 14.72
C GLN A 311 6.37 -4.87 14.25
N ALA A 312 6.11 -3.69 13.83
CA ALA A 312 7.15 -2.87 13.38
C ALA A 312 8.06 -2.50 14.51
N LEU A 313 9.28 -2.42 14.18
CA LEU A 313 10.39 -1.69 14.74
C LEU A 313 10.03 -1.00 16.06
N SER A 314 10.44 -1.57 17.16
CA SER A 314 10.18 -1.09 18.53
C SER A 314 11.12 0.05 18.94
N SER A 315 12.06 0.43 18.09
CA SER A 315 13.09 1.41 18.37
C SER A 315 12.72 2.78 17.82
N THR A 316 12.92 3.83 18.60
CA THR A 316 12.81 5.22 18.15
C THR A 316 13.80 5.57 17.03
N ASN A 317 14.89 4.79 16.87
CA ASN A 317 15.86 4.99 15.79
C ASN A 317 15.34 4.59 14.41
N ASP A 318 14.30 3.79 14.37
CA ASP A 318 13.69 3.32 13.12
C ASP A 318 12.68 4.32 12.56
N PHE A 319 12.35 5.30 13.36
CA PHE A 319 11.48 6.41 12.97
C PHE A 319 12.35 7.65 12.75
N PHE A 320 12.15 8.34 11.67
CA PHE A 320 12.61 9.72 11.57
C PHE A 320 11.67 10.62 12.38
N LEU A 321 11.55 10.34 13.65
CA LEU A 321 10.82 11.21 14.55
C LEU A 321 11.77 12.25 15.09
N SER A 322 11.51 13.48 14.79
CA SER A 322 12.19 14.62 15.39
C SER A 322 11.67 14.95 16.78
N THR A 323 10.79 14.13 17.32
CA THR A 323 10.08 14.45 18.55
C THR A 323 10.44 13.50 19.66
N SER A 324 10.31 14.00 20.88
CA SER A 324 10.47 13.29 22.14
C SER A 324 9.43 12.17 22.38
N ASP A 325 8.61 11.84 21.37
CA ASP A 325 7.62 10.78 21.51
C ASP A 325 8.30 9.42 21.59
N ASN A 326 8.27 8.86 22.78
CA ASN A 326 8.77 7.54 23.04
C ASN A 326 7.71 6.50 22.67
N PHE A 327 7.80 5.96 21.46
CA PHE A 327 6.93 4.90 20.99
C PHE A 327 6.95 3.65 21.87
N THR A 328 8.03 3.40 22.58
CA THR A 328 8.16 2.24 23.47
C THR A 328 7.08 2.23 24.56
N ASN A 329 6.75 3.38 25.10
CA ASN A 329 5.73 3.51 26.15
C ASN A 329 4.31 3.71 25.60
N LYS A 330 4.17 4.02 24.31
CA LYS A 330 2.88 4.25 23.64
C LYS A 330 2.66 3.27 22.49
N TYR A 331 3.32 2.11 22.57
CA TYR A 331 3.25 1.12 21.51
C TYR A 331 1.83 0.64 21.30
N ASN A 332 1.31 0.92 20.12
CA ASN A 332 0.06 0.39 19.62
C ASN A 332 0.30 0.00 18.15
N PRO A 333 0.21 -1.28 17.77
CA PRO A 333 0.48 -1.71 16.40
C PRO A 333 -0.45 -1.06 15.39
N ASN A 334 -1.66 -0.69 15.77
CA ASN A 334 -2.61 -0.02 14.89
C ASN A 334 -2.18 1.40 14.51
N ILE A 335 -1.32 2.02 15.33
CA ILE A 335 -0.72 3.34 15.06
C ILE A 335 0.69 3.16 14.51
N ASN A 336 1.44 2.26 15.13
CA ASN A 336 2.86 2.17 14.91
C ASN A 336 3.18 1.86 13.45
N LEU A 337 2.45 0.97 12.81
CA LEU A 337 2.58 0.70 11.38
C LEU A 337 2.36 1.96 10.53
N CYS A 338 1.31 2.72 10.80
CA CYS A 338 1.00 3.95 10.07
C CYS A 338 2.02 5.05 10.36
N ALA A 339 2.28 5.29 11.64
CA ALA A 339 3.16 6.36 12.12
C ALA A 339 4.61 6.23 11.64
N GLN A 340 5.06 5.03 11.29
CA GLN A 340 6.39 4.81 10.73
C GLN A 340 6.64 5.53 9.41
N CYS A 341 5.59 5.77 8.63
CA CYS A 341 5.66 6.48 7.37
C CYS A 341 4.95 7.83 7.45
N HIS A 342 3.81 7.90 8.15
CA HIS A 342 2.98 9.09 8.32
C HIS A 342 3.42 9.91 9.55
N ASN A 343 4.69 10.32 9.57
CA ASN A 343 5.27 11.13 10.64
C ASN A 343 6.09 12.29 10.09
N HIS A 344 6.32 13.28 10.96
CA HIS A 344 7.20 14.41 10.67
C HIS A 344 8.67 13.95 10.67
N ARG A 345 9.41 14.29 9.61
CA ARG A 345 10.76 13.77 9.33
C ARG A 345 11.89 14.72 9.76
N GLY A 346 11.70 15.51 10.80
CA GLY A 346 12.76 16.33 11.36
C GLY A 346 13.05 17.65 10.63
N ALA A 347 12.20 18.10 9.69
CA ALA A 347 12.29 19.46 9.20
C ALA A 347 11.98 20.44 10.35
N SER A 348 12.64 21.59 10.37
CA SER A 348 12.40 22.64 11.34
C SER A 348 12.04 23.94 10.62
N TRP A 349 11.53 24.92 11.35
CA TRP A 349 11.25 26.24 10.79
C TRP A 349 12.50 26.94 10.24
N THR A 350 13.70 26.52 10.66
CA THR A 350 14.98 27.00 10.13
C THR A 350 15.40 26.34 8.82
N SER A 351 14.70 25.30 8.39
CA SER A 351 14.95 24.65 7.09
C SER A 351 14.63 25.63 5.96
N THR A 352 15.46 25.64 4.93
CA THR A 352 15.38 26.61 3.83
C THR A 352 15.19 25.99 2.46
N SER A 353 15.51 24.69 2.31
CA SER A 353 15.55 24.04 1.00
C SER A 353 14.17 23.71 0.43
N ARG A 354 13.26 23.23 1.27
CA ARG A 354 11.91 22.81 0.89
C ARG A 354 10.98 22.85 2.10
N PRO A 355 9.65 22.87 1.88
CA PRO A 355 8.67 22.69 2.94
C PRO A 355 8.87 21.39 3.74
N PRO A 356 8.26 21.27 4.92
CA PRO A 356 8.13 19.98 5.61
C PRO A 356 7.62 18.91 4.67
N HIS A 357 7.94 17.65 4.95
CA HIS A 357 7.40 16.54 4.16
C HIS A 357 5.89 16.41 4.39
N HIS A 358 5.14 15.97 3.37
CA HIS A 358 3.68 15.80 3.39
C HIS A 358 3.21 14.57 4.21
N SER A 359 3.87 14.29 5.32
CA SER A 359 3.57 13.15 6.19
C SER A 359 3.50 13.49 7.68
N PRO A 360 3.06 14.71 8.13
CA PRO A 360 3.09 15.05 9.54
C PRO A 360 1.88 14.53 10.33
N GLN A 361 1.05 13.64 9.77
CA GLN A 361 -0.25 13.25 10.29
C GLN A 361 -0.20 12.79 11.74
N TYR A 362 0.73 11.91 12.08
CA TYR A 362 0.88 11.40 13.44
C TYR A 362 1.24 12.51 14.44
N ASN A 363 2.20 13.37 14.08
CA ASN A 363 2.63 14.46 14.94
C ASN A 363 1.57 15.56 15.06
N MET A 364 0.80 15.82 14.01
CA MET A 364 -0.35 16.71 14.06
C MET A 364 -1.46 16.16 14.97
N LEU A 365 -1.75 14.86 14.88
CA LEU A 365 -2.69 14.18 15.77
C LEU A 365 -2.30 14.35 17.25
N LEU A 366 -1.00 14.21 17.56
CA LEU A 366 -0.47 14.35 18.91
C LEU A 366 -0.23 15.80 19.34
N GLY A 367 -0.23 16.76 18.42
CA GLY A 367 0.09 18.17 18.71
C GLY A 367 1.55 18.38 19.11
N THR A 368 2.50 17.68 18.45
CA THR A 368 3.92 17.66 18.84
C THR A 368 4.86 18.29 17.82
N VAL A 369 4.36 18.82 16.71
CA VAL A 369 5.15 19.44 15.62
C VAL A 369 4.64 20.85 15.32
N GLY A 370 5.52 21.73 14.95
CA GLY A 370 5.20 23.14 14.66
C GLY A 370 5.94 24.09 15.58
N VAL A 371 5.74 25.38 15.36
CA VAL A 371 6.29 26.44 16.20
C VAL A 371 5.14 27.10 16.95
N LEU A 372 5.26 27.18 18.25
CA LEU A 372 4.27 27.81 19.11
C LEU A 372 4.83 29.10 19.71
N PRO A 373 3.98 30.09 20.01
CA PRO A 373 4.38 31.26 20.80
C PRO A 373 4.81 30.85 22.21
N ASP A 374 5.62 31.67 22.85
CA ASP A 374 6.07 31.49 24.23
C ASP A 374 4.85 31.32 25.17
N GLY A 375 4.90 30.32 26.02
CA GLY A 375 3.83 30.02 26.98
C GLY A 375 2.64 29.24 26.40
N VAL A 376 2.63 28.96 25.09
CA VAL A 376 1.61 28.11 24.46
C VAL A 376 2.17 26.71 24.29
N SER A 377 1.43 25.70 24.72
CA SER A 377 1.80 24.28 24.54
C SER A 377 0.85 23.58 23.59
N GLY A 378 1.39 22.66 22.81
CA GLY A 378 0.60 21.69 22.04
C GLY A 378 0.17 20.51 22.92
N GLY A 379 -0.60 19.64 22.35
CA GLY A 379 -0.98 18.37 22.99
C GLY A 379 -2.03 17.62 22.19
N PRO A 380 -2.23 16.35 22.53
CA PRO A 380 -3.23 15.51 21.88
C PRO A 380 -4.65 15.92 22.27
N THR A 381 -5.58 15.67 21.37
CA THR A 381 -7.02 15.66 21.66
C THR A 381 -7.50 14.22 21.89
N ALA A 382 -8.81 14.05 22.14
CA ALA A 382 -9.42 12.72 22.22
C ALA A 382 -9.20 11.85 20.97
N HIS A 383 -9.05 12.46 19.79
CA HIS A 383 -8.74 11.74 18.55
C HIS A 383 -7.41 10.99 18.61
N ALA A 384 -6.48 11.39 19.45
CA ALA A 384 -5.23 10.66 19.68
C ALA A 384 -5.40 9.34 20.45
N GLY A 385 -6.61 8.91 20.75
CA GLY A 385 -6.90 7.65 21.45
C GLY A 385 -6.37 7.61 22.88
N THR A 386 -6.26 8.78 23.51
CA THR A 386 -5.86 8.91 24.92
C THR A 386 -7.06 9.08 25.86
N TYR A 387 -8.26 8.78 25.39
CA TYR A 387 -9.49 8.84 26.15
C TYR A 387 -9.95 7.46 26.59
N PHE A 388 -10.65 7.41 27.69
CA PHE A 388 -11.27 6.21 28.20
C PHE A 388 -12.70 6.10 27.65
N LEU A 389 -13.05 4.93 27.13
CA LEU A 389 -14.42 4.53 26.85
C LEU A 389 -14.95 3.72 28.04
N GLU A 390 -16.22 3.84 28.30
CA GLU A 390 -16.95 3.05 29.29
C GLU A 390 -17.73 1.95 28.54
N ASP A 391 -17.59 0.71 28.96
CA ASP A 391 -18.39 -0.39 28.43
C ASP A 391 -19.77 -0.48 29.10
N ASP A 392 -20.62 -1.40 28.63
CA ASP A 392 -21.97 -1.59 29.16
C ASP A 392 -22.00 -2.00 30.65
N ALA A 393 -20.86 -2.40 31.22
CA ALA A 393 -20.69 -2.73 32.62
C ALA A 393 -20.11 -1.59 33.45
N GLY A 394 -19.89 -0.41 32.88
CA GLY A 394 -19.27 0.74 33.53
C GLY A 394 -17.78 0.64 33.71
N GLN A 395 -17.11 -0.29 32.99
CA GLN A 395 -15.70 -0.45 33.05
C GLN A 395 -15.00 0.47 32.05
N LEU A 396 -14.08 1.32 32.53
CA LEU A 396 -13.29 2.20 31.70
C LEU A 396 -12.16 1.43 31.00
N TYR A 397 -12.06 1.60 29.71
CA TYR A 397 -10.94 1.09 28.92
C TYR A 397 -10.39 2.15 27.98
N LEU A 398 -9.09 2.06 27.68
CA LEU A 398 -8.43 2.99 26.78
C LEU A 398 -8.73 2.61 25.32
N ALA A 399 -9.36 3.53 24.59
CA ALA A 399 -9.50 3.37 23.14
C ALA A 399 -8.16 3.61 22.46
N THR A 400 -7.64 2.57 21.82
CA THR A 400 -6.26 2.58 21.28
C THR A 400 -6.18 2.47 19.77
N ASN A 401 -7.30 2.54 19.07
CA ASN A 401 -7.38 2.28 17.63
C ASN A 401 -7.35 3.56 16.78
N GLN A 402 -6.51 4.51 17.11
CA GLN A 402 -6.43 5.85 16.54
C GLN A 402 -6.67 5.91 15.01
N CYS A 403 -5.66 5.64 14.21
CA CYS A 403 -5.74 5.72 12.75
C CYS A 403 -6.75 4.72 12.18
N VAL A 404 -6.68 3.47 12.65
CA VAL A 404 -7.49 2.34 12.16
C VAL A 404 -8.97 2.55 12.38
N THR A 405 -9.38 3.14 13.50
CA THR A 405 -10.80 3.40 13.80
C THR A 405 -11.48 4.22 12.72
N CYS A 406 -10.80 5.25 12.22
CA CYS A 406 -11.36 6.15 11.22
C CYS A 406 -11.05 5.68 9.78
N HIS A 407 -9.79 5.24 9.51
CA HIS A 407 -9.30 4.98 8.18
C HIS A 407 -9.44 3.52 7.71
N MET A 408 -9.81 2.59 8.58
CA MET A 408 -9.97 1.17 8.24
C MET A 408 -11.32 0.61 8.71
N GLN A 409 -12.38 1.31 8.37
CA GLN A 409 -13.74 0.88 8.70
C GLN A 409 -14.12 -0.37 7.90
N LYS A 410 -14.80 -1.30 8.56
CA LYS A 410 -15.21 -2.58 7.99
C LYS A 410 -16.72 -2.67 7.88
N ALA A 411 -17.19 -3.34 6.85
CA ALA A 411 -18.59 -3.71 6.67
C ALA A 411 -18.69 -5.15 6.15
N GLU A 412 -19.62 -5.91 6.69
CA GLU A 412 -19.88 -7.27 6.26
C GLU A 412 -20.57 -7.30 4.89
N TYR A 413 -20.26 -8.35 4.11
CA TYR A 413 -20.96 -8.63 2.86
C TYR A 413 -22.45 -8.86 3.12
N GLN A 414 -23.29 -8.21 2.34
CA GLN A 414 -24.74 -8.38 2.39
C GLN A 414 -25.24 -8.99 1.08
N PRO A 415 -25.71 -10.24 1.13
CA PRO A 415 -26.34 -10.86 -0.04
C PRO A 415 -27.72 -10.24 -0.27
N GLY A 416 -28.07 -10.00 -1.52
CA GLY A 416 -29.42 -9.60 -1.91
C GLY A 416 -29.45 -8.63 -3.08
N PRO A 417 -30.66 -8.31 -3.61
CA PRO A 417 -30.83 -7.21 -4.56
C PRO A 417 -31.13 -5.88 -3.83
N PRO A 418 -30.24 -4.86 -3.84
CA PRO A 418 -28.89 -4.92 -4.40
C PRO A 418 -27.91 -5.67 -3.48
N GLU A 419 -27.00 -6.42 -4.10
CA GLU A 419 -25.83 -6.98 -3.40
C GLU A 419 -24.91 -5.84 -2.93
N VAL A 420 -24.48 -5.88 -1.64
CA VAL A 420 -23.53 -4.92 -1.10
C VAL A 420 -22.22 -5.66 -0.77
N ALA A 421 -21.15 -5.28 -1.45
CA ALA A 421 -19.83 -5.82 -1.19
C ALA A 421 -19.38 -5.54 0.25
N ALA A 422 -18.59 -6.45 0.80
CA ALA A 422 -17.90 -6.20 2.06
C ALA A 422 -16.98 -4.97 1.94
N ALA A 423 -16.64 -4.36 3.05
CA ALA A 423 -15.54 -3.42 3.17
C ALA A 423 -14.53 -3.95 4.19
N THR A 424 -13.25 -3.94 3.84
CA THR A 424 -12.17 -4.43 4.71
C THR A 424 -11.33 -3.30 5.28
N GLY A 425 -11.59 -2.06 4.84
CA GLY A 425 -10.93 -0.84 5.28
C GLY A 425 -9.57 -0.60 4.65
N HIS A 426 -9.22 -1.31 3.59
CA HIS A 426 -7.92 -1.16 2.91
C HIS A 426 -7.91 -0.07 1.83
N LYS A 427 -8.97 0.73 1.71
CA LYS A 427 -8.92 2.02 1.04
C LYS A 427 -8.14 3.06 1.82
N PHE A 428 -8.00 2.87 3.14
CA PHE A 428 -7.39 3.81 4.08
C PHE A 428 -8.04 5.20 4.07
N GLU A 429 -9.29 5.26 3.72
CA GLU A 429 -10.12 6.47 3.67
C GLU A 429 -11.24 6.40 4.72
N VAL A 430 -11.79 7.55 5.06
CA VAL A 430 -12.96 7.65 5.93
C VAL A 430 -14.21 7.51 5.07
N ASP A 431 -14.66 6.28 4.85
CA ASP A 431 -15.83 5.99 3.99
C ASP A 431 -17.16 6.43 4.65
N THR A 432 -17.24 6.36 5.97
CA THR A 432 -18.44 6.75 6.70
C THR A 432 -18.08 7.44 8.02
N TYR A 433 -19.05 8.15 8.58
CA TYR A 433 -18.90 8.78 9.91
C TYR A 433 -19.41 7.90 11.06
N GLY A 434 -19.66 6.61 10.78
CA GLY A 434 -20.13 5.66 11.80
C GLY A 434 -19.18 5.50 12.97
N ALA A 435 -17.88 5.48 12.71
CA ALA A 435 -16.85 5.42 13.74
C ALA A 435 -16.83 6.65 14.68
N CYS A 436 -17.37 7.78 14.23
CA CYS A 436 -17.43 9.01 15.03
C CYS A 436 -18.65 9.03 15.98
N ALA A 437 -19.64 8.19 15.70
CA ALA A 437 -20.95 8.26 16.36
C ALA A 437 -20.90 8.04 17.87
N GLY A 438 -19.95 7.22 18.35
CA GLY A 438 -19.77 6.96 19.78
C GLY A 438 -19.45 8.21 20.61
N CYS A 439 -18.77 9.19 20.03
CA CYS A 439 -18.40 10.45 20.70
C CYS A 439 -19.22 11.64 20.21
N HIS A 440 -19.53 11.70 18.91
CA HIS A 440 -20.18 12.83 18.27
C HIS A 440 -21.68 12.64 18.01
N GLY A 441 -22.26 11.56 18.50
CA GLY A 441 -23.65 11.21 18.26
C GLY A 441 -23.87 10.62 16.87
N ARG A 442 -25.02 10.93 16.21
CA ARG A 442 -25.33 10.35 14.90
C ARG A 442 -24.28 10.72 13.85
N GLY A 443 -24.01 9.82 12.92
CA GLY A 443 -23.01 10.03 11.85
C GLY A 443 -23.21 11.36 11.09
N ALA A 444 -24.45 11.81 10.87
CA ALA A 444 -24.74 13.10 10.25
C ALA A 444 -24.22 14.30 11.06
N ASN A 445 -24.18 14.22 12.39
CA ASN A 445 -23.60 15.28 13.23
C ASN A 445 -22.07 15.32 13.06
N ALA A 446 -21.43 14.17 13.02
CA ALA A 446 -19.99 14.07 12.82
C ALA A 446 -19.58 14.56 11.41
N GLU A 447 -20.38 14.27 10.39
CA GLU A 447 -20.19 14.79 9.04
C GLU A 447 -20.25 16.32 9.01
N GLY A 448 -21.28 16.90 9.65
CA GLY A 448 -21.43 18.34 9.78
C GLY A 448 -20.25 19.00 10.50
N LEU A 449 -19.79 18.41 11.61
CA LEU A 449 -18.64 18.89 12.36
C LEU A 449 -17.34 18.79 11.54
N THR A 450 -17.14 17.69 10.84
CA THR A 450 -15.98 17.49 9.95
C THR A 450 -15.96 18.55 8.85
N THR A 451 -17.09 18.78 8.20
CA THR A 451 -17.24 19.79 7.15
C THR A 451 -16.94 21.20 7.69
N LEU A 452 -17.47 21.52 8.87
CA LEU A 452 -17.24 22.81 9.52
C LEU A 452 -15.75 23.02 9.84
N VAL A 453 -15.11 22.07 10.53
CA VAL A 453 -13.69 22.18 10.91
C VAL A 453 -12.82 22.31 9.68
N ARG A 454 -13.02 21.50 8.66
CA ARG A 454 -12.28 21.55 7.40
C ARG A 454 -12.45 22.88 6.69
N SER A 455 -13.64 23.44 6.67
CA SER A 455 -13.92 24.75 6.09
C SER A 455 -13.19 25.87 6.82
N ILE A 456 -13.24 25.88 8.17
CA ILE A 456 -12.55 26.88 9.00
C ILE A 456 -11.05 26.80 8.78
N VAL A 457 -10.44 25.62 8.89
CA VAL A 457 -8.99 25.44 8.75
C VAL A 457 -8.54 25.78 7.32
N SER A 458 -9.28 25.35 6.30
CA SER A 458 -8.98 25.70 4.90
C SER A 458 -9.01 27.20 4.66
N SER A 459 -10.01 27.89 5.22
CA SER A 459 -10.11 29.35 5.15
C SER A 459 -8.92 30.03 5.82
N GLN A 460 -8.50 29.55 6.98
CA GLN A 460 -7.31 30.10 7.66
C GLN A 460 -6.00 29.83 6.93
N ILE A 461 -5.83 28.64 6.31
CA ILE A 461 -4.68 28.37 5.43
C ILE A 461 -4.60 29.43 4.34
N GLN A 462 -5.72 29.73 3.66
CA GLN A 462 -5.75 30.74 2.61
C GLN A 462 -5.46 32.16 3.15
N GLN A 463 -5.96 32.50 4.32
CA GLN A 463 -5.68 33.80 4.94
C GLN A 463 -4.21 33.99 5.32
N VAL A 464 -3.58 32.96 5.90
CA VAL A 464 -2.14 33.00 6.22
C VAL A 464 -1.32 33.11 4.94
N LYS A 465 -1.66 32.32 3.91
CA LYS A 465 -1.01 32.43 2.59
C LYS A 465 -1.13 33.83 2.01
N ALA A 466 -2.33 34.38 1.96
CA ALA A 466 -2.54 35.75 1.44
C ALA A 466 -1.75 36.80 2.21
N SER A 467 -1.62 36.64 3.53
CA SER A 467 -0.79 37.54 4.35
C SER A 467 0.70 37.40 4.05
N LEU A 468 1.18 36.18 3.76
CA LEU A 468 2.56 35.95 3.32
C LEU A 468 2.83 36.57 1.94
N ASP A 469 1.88 36.46 1.01
CA ASP A 469 1.96 37.09 -0.32
C ASP A 469 1.99 38.63 -0.19
N ASP A 470 1.15 39.17 0.70
CA ASP A 470 1.14 40.61 0.99
C ASP A 470 2.49 41.08 1.55
N TRP A 471 3.07 40.36 2.52
CA TRP A 471 4.42 40.63 2.99
C TRP A 471 5.44 40.54 1.86
N ALA A 472 5.37 39.54 1.03
CA ALA A 472 6.28 39.35 -0.09
C ALA A 472 6.28 40.52 -1.07
N LEU A 473 5.10 41.05 -1.39
CA LEU A 473 4.92 42.13 -2.36
C LEU A 473 5.20 43.53 -1.78
N ASN A 474 4.93 43.73 -0.48
CA ASN A 474 4.90 45.08 0.10
C ASN A 474 5.96 45.34 1.17
N LYS A 475 6.47 44.30 1.86
CA LYS A 475 7.35 44.44 3.02
C LYS A 475 8.66 43.66 2.95
N ALA A 476 8.75 42.65 2.06
CA ALA A 476 10.00 41.92 1.88
C ALA A 476 11.14 42.87 1.45
N PRO A 477 12.39 42.57 1.81
CA PRO A 477 13.54 43.30 1.30
C PRO A 477 13.49 43.49 -0.22
N ASP A 478 13.91 44.67 -0.73
CA ASP A 478 13.80 45.00 -2.16
C ASP A 478 14.35 43.94 -3.10
N VAL A 479 15.47 43.32 -2.71
CA VAL A 479 16.09 42.27 -3.50
C VAL A 479 15.22 41.01 -3.58
N LEU A 480 14.45 40.68 -2.55
CA LEU A 480 13.51 39.57 -2.57
C LEU A 480 12.25 39.91 -3.36
N ARG A 481 11.67 41.07 -3.08
CA ARG A 481 10.44 41.58 -3.69
C ARG A 481 10.58 41.69 -5.21
N THR A 482 11.67 42.34 -5.67
CA THR A 482 11.90 42.60 -7.09
C THR A 482 12.16 41.32 -7.90
N ASN A 483 12.88 40.34 -7.31
CA ASN A 483 13.29 39.16 -8.05
C ASN A 483 12.28 37.99 -7.97
N TYR A 484 11.50 37.89 -6.88
CA TYR A 484 10.69 36.72 -6.60
C TYR A 484 9.18 37.02 -6.44
N GLY A 485 8.81 38.31 -6.33
CA GLY A 485 7.40 38.69 -6.21
C GLY A 485 6.68 37.99 -5.05
N GLU A 486 5.52 37.44 -5.33
CA GLU A 486 4.71 36.67 -4.35
C GLU A 486 5.46 35.49 -3.73
N LEU A 487 6.47 34.93 -4.41
CA LEU A 487 7.25 33.80 -3.92
C LEU A 487 8.40 34.19 -2.99
N ALA A 488 8.55 35.48 -2.63
CA ALA A 488 9.66 35.96 -1.81
C ALA A 488 9.71 35.35 -0.39
N TRP A 489 8.62 34.77 0.09
CA TRP A 489 8.55 34.04 1.37
C TRP A 489 8.86 32.55 1.27
N GLU A 490 8.91 32.00 0.06
CA GLU A 490 8.99 30.56 -0.16
C GLU A 490 10.36 29.94 0.12
N TYR A 491 10.38 28.63 0.22
CA TYR A 491 11.58 27.79 0.26
C TYR A 491 12.32 27.83 -1.08
N SER A 492 13.58 27.39 -1.10
CA SER A 492 14.35 27.35 -2.37
C SER A 492 13.72 26.42 -3.42
N VAL A 493 13.00 25.41 -2.97
CA VAL A 493 12.05 24.64 -3.78
C VAL A 493 10.67 24.94 -3.20
N PRO A 494 9.79 25.64 -3.93
CA PRO A 494 8.46 26.00 -3.44
C PRO A 494 7.61 24.78 -3.15
N GLY A 495 6.66 24.92 -2.22
CA GLY A 495 5.60 23.94 -2.02
C GLY A 495 4.41 24.15 -2.95
N ASP A 496 3.43 23.29 -2.82
CA ASP A 496 2.23 23.24 -3.67
C ASP A 496 1.17 24.34 -3.36
N LEU A 497 1.36 25.08 -2.28
CA LEU A 497 0.56 26.29 -2.02
C LEU A 497 0.90 27.46 -2.96
N SER A 498 2.04 27.40 -3.63
CA SER A 498 2.52 28.46 -4.52
C SER A 498 2.49 28.01 -5.98
N VAL A 499 2.18 28.98 -6.86
CA VAL A 499 2.20 28.75 -8.31
C VAL A 499 3.51 29.35 -8.86
N GLY A 500 4.35 28.48 -9.43
CA GLY A 500 5.63 28.88 -10.01
C GLY A 500 6.84 28.31 -9.29
N THR A 501 8.01 28.51 -9.89
CA THR A 501 9.27 27.92 -9.42
C THR A 501 10.34 28.96 -9.09
N ASN A 502 10.08 30.25 -9.34
CA ASN A 502 11.05 31.32 -9.14
C ASN A 502 11.02 31.81 -7.67
N SER A 503 11.51 31.00 -6.76
CA SER A 503 11.61 31.32 -5.32
C SER A 503 13.06 31.68 -4.92
N PRO A 504 13.28 32.28 -3.74
CA PRO A 504 14.60 32.67 -3.27
C PRO A 504 15.54 31.48 -3.14
N PRO A 505 16.69 31.44 -3.84
CA PRO A 505 17.67 30.36 -3.70
C PRO A 505 18.32 30.35 -2.31
N ALA A 506 19.10 29.31 -2.02
CA ALA A 506 19.64 29.03 -0.69
C ALA A 506 20.43 30.23 -0.08
N ASP A 507 21.18 30.96 -0.89
CA ASP A 507 21.96 32.12 -0.47
C ASP A 507 21.11 33.37 -0.16
N ARG A 508 19.85 33.38 -0.60
CA ARG A 508 18.89 34.49 -0.35
C ARG A 508 17.92 34.17 0.79
N GLN A 509 17.84 32.94 1.22
CA GLN A 509 16.91 32.53 2.29
C GLN A 509 17.17 33.27 3.63
N SER A 510 18.42 33.67 3.91
CA SER A 510 18.78 34.42 5.10
C SER A 510 18.20 35.83 5.15
N LEU A 511 17.69 36.34 4.03
CA LEU A 511 17.02 37.66 3.95
C LEU A 511 15.54 37.58 4.34
N ILE A 512 14.98 36.39 4.46
CA ILE A 512 13.59 36.19 4.88
C ILE A 512 13.50 36.35 6.41
N ALA A 513 12.61 37.22 6.88
CA ALA A 513 12.43 37.48 8.30
C ALA A 513 12.09 36.19 9.07
N THR A 514 12.62 36.03 10.28
CA THR A 514 12.41 34.87 11.14
C THR A 514 10.94 34.54 11.36
N ASN A 515 10.10 35.56 11.57
CA ASN A 515 8.66 35.39 11.75
C ASN A 515 7.99 34.81 10.49
N ILE A 516 8.43 35.21 9.31
CA ILE A 516 7.94 34.68 8.03
C ILE A 516 8.37 33.22 7.87
N MET A 517 9.61 32.86 8.24
CA MET A 517 10.07 31.47 8.23
C MET A 517 9.27 30.55 9.17
N LYS A 518 8.93 31.04 10.39
CA LYS A 518 8.07 30.33 11.33
C LYS A 518 6.65 30.19 10.78
N ALA A 519 6.11 31.24 10.21
CA ALA A 519 4.76 31.26 9.66
C ALA A 519 4.60 30.27 8.49
N ARG A 520 5.51 30.29 7.50
CA ARG A 520 5.46 29.36 6.37
C ARG A 520 5.61 27.90 6.82
N PHE A 521 6.43 27.63 7.84
CA PHE A 521 6.62 26.29 8.39
C PHE A 521 5.31 25.75 8.97
N ASN A 522 4.63 26.52 9.83
CA ASN A 522 3.35 26.14 10.40
C ASN A 522 2.27 25.98 9.33
N LEU A 523 2.22 26.91 8.37
CA LEU A 523 1.27 26.84 7.26
C LEU A 523 1.38 25.53 6.50
N TYR A 524 2.58 25.14 6.09
CA TYR A 524 2.80 23.89 5.36
C TYR A 524 2.58 22.65 6.21
N LEU A 525 2.87 22.67 7.51
CA LEU A 525 2.56 21.55 8.39
C LEU A 525 1.07 21.26 8.45
N VAL A 526 0.25 22.32 8.64
CA VAL A 526 -1.21 22.15 8.70
C VAL A 526 -1.78 21.75 7.33
N HIS A 527 -1.24 22.32 6.25
CA HIS A 527 -1.66 21.96 4.90
C HIS A 527 -1.33 20.49 4.57
N TYR A 528 -0.10 20.06 4.83
CA TYR A 528 0.38 18.72 4.52
C TYR A 528 -0.13 17.62 5.46
N ASP A 529 -0.73 17.97 6.59
CA ASP A 529 -1.51 17.03 7.38
C ASP A 529 -2.69 16.46 6.58
N GLY A 530 -3.25 17.22 5.65
CA GLY A 530 -4.32 16.81 4.74
C GLY A 530 -5.69 16.64 5.39
N SER A 531 -5.77 16.55 6.73
CA SER A 531 -7.04 16.40 7.46
C SER A 531 -7.83 17.70 7.54
N HIS A 532 -7.19 18.83 7.30
CA HIS A 532 -7.74 20.16 7.52
C HIS A 532 -8.34 20.35 8.94
N GLY A 533 -7.58 19.87 9.94
CA GLY A 533 -7.92 20.02 11.36
C GLY A 533 -8.71 18.85 11.96
N VAL A 534 -9.12 17.84 11.18
CA VAL A 534 -9.86 16.68 11.75
C VAL A 534 -8.98 15.87 12.71
N HIS A 535 -7.69 15.73 12.44
CA HIS A 535 -6.77 15.06 13.36
C HIS A 535 -6.67 15.78 14.70
N ASN A 536 -6.53 17.12 14.68
CA ASN A 536 -6.41 17.94 15.89
C ASN A 536 -6.77 19.40 15.57
N GLY A 537 -8.05 19.71 15.56
CA GLY A 537 -8.57 21.03 15.16
C GLY A 537 -8.05 22.19 16.00
N PRO A 538 -8.13 22.12 17.35
CA PRO A 538 -7.57 23.17 18.20
C PRO A 538 -6.10 23.43 17.95
N TYR A 539 -5.30 22.40 17.75
CA TYR A 539 -3.87 22.54 17.51
C TYR A 539 -3.58 23.15 16.13
N ALA A 540 -4.25 22.68 15.09
CA ALA A 540 -4.12 23.24 13.74
C ALA A 540 -4.45 24.74 13.72
N LEU A 541 -5.52 25.16 14.39
CA LEU A 541 -5.91 26.55 14.52
C LEU A 541 -4.86 27.35 15.31
N THR A 542 -4.32 26.81 16.39
CA THR A 542 -3.24 27.46 17.18
C THR A 542 -2.01 27.72 16.32
N LEU A 543 -1.60 26.77 15.48
CA LEU A 543 -0.46 26.94 14.57
C LEU A 543 -0.71 28.01 13.50
N LEU A 544 -1.93 28.06 12.94
CA LEU A 544 -2.30 29.06 11.92
C LEU A 544 -2.46 30.45 12.53
N ASP A 545 -3.02 30.55 13.73
CA ASP A 545 -3.11 31.84 14.45
C ASP A 545 -1.74 32.39 14.81
N ALA A 546 -0.83 31.53 15.27
CA ALA A 546 0.56 31.92 15.48
C ALA A 546 1.23 32.41 14.19
N ALA A 547 1.04 31.68 13.09
CA ALA A 547 1.57 32.07 11.79
C ALA A 547 1.04 33.42 11.34
N ARG A 548 -0.27 33.63 11.41
CA ARG A 548 -0.91 34.90 11.07
C ARG A 548 -0.37 36.06 11.91
N ASN A 549 -0.28 35.88 13.23
CA ASN A 549 0.23 36.92 14.12
C ASN A 549 1.68 37.29 13.81
N TRP A 550 2.55 36.35 13.50
CA TRP A 550 3.93 36.62 13.10
C TRP A 550 4.00 37.41 11.79
N VAL A 551 3.17 37.04 10.81
CA VAL A 551 3.14 37.78 9.54
C VAL A 551 2.64 39.23 9.77
N GLN A 552 1.61 39.45 10.60
CA GLN A 552 1.10 40.77 10.94
C GLN A 552 2.15 41.63 11.64
N GLN A 553 2.99 41.07 12.50
CA GLN A 553 4.13 41.75 13.10
C GLN A 553 5.12 42.24 12.04
N GLU A 554 5.38 41.47 11.00
CA GLU A 554 6.27 41.91 9.90
C GLU A 554 5.61 42.94 8.98
N LEU A 555 4.30 42.82 8.75
CA LEU A 555 3.54 43.81 7.95
C LEU A 555 3.43 45.17 8.64
N SER A 556 3.47 45.22 9.97
CA SER A 556 3.39 46.45 10.76
C SER A 556 4.71 47.24 10.88
N LYS A 557 5.83 46.66 10.49
CA LYS A 557 7.13 47.31 10.37
C LYS A 557 7.18 48.19 9.12
#